data_294fcafac415f2ba1938fc6ea9512d79
#
_entry.id   294fcafac415f2ba1938fc6ea9512d79
#
_cell.length_a   1.000
_cell.length_b   1.000
_cell.length_c   1.000
_cell.angle_alpha   90.00
_cell.angle_beta   90.00
_cell.angle_gamma   90.00
#
_symmetry.space_group_name_H-M   'P 1'
#
loop_
_entity.id
_entity.type
_entity.pdbx_description
1 polymer ?
#
loop_
_entity_poly.entity_id
_entity_poly.type
_entity_poly.pdbx_seq_one_letter_code
_entity_poly.pdbx_strand_id
1 'polypeptide(L)' 'MFGSKVKINKDLLERAKRIAQIAGYSSVEEFIEHALERELAQFEEGDSEEEIKKKLQGLGYIS' A
#
# COMPACT_ATOMS: atom_id res chain seq x y z
N MET A 1 10.86 -4.40 -10.52
CA MET A 1 10.21 -4.51 -9.24
C MET A 1 8.71 -4.75 -9.36
N PHE A 2 8.01 -3.88 -9.98
CA PHE A 2 6.61 -4.17 -10.26
C PHE A 2 6.54 -4.94 -11.56
N GLY A 3 6.32 -6.26 -11.46
CA GLY A 3 6.16 -7.09 -12.64
C GLY A 3 4.85 -6.83 -13.36
N SER A 4 3.96 -6.08 -12.76
CA SER A 4 2.67 -5.74 -13.32
C SER A 4 2.64 -4.28 -13.78
N LYS A 5 1.66 -3.95 -14.61
CA LYS A 5 1.52 -2.58 -15.13
C LYS A 5 0.63 -1.75 -14.21
N VAL A 6 0.99 -1.71 -12.95
CA VAL A 6 0.27 -0.88 -12.00
C VAL A 6 0.63 0.58 -12.24
N LYS A 7 -0.39 1.39 -12.44
CA LYS A 7 -0.20 2.83 -12.61
C LYS A 7 -0.64 3.55 -11.35
N ILE A 8 0.23 4.41 -10.86
CA ILE A 8 -0.07 5.20 -9.68
C ILE A 8 -0.40 6.62 -10.13
N ASN A 9 -1.41 7.21 -9.54
CA ASN A 9 -1.78 8.59 -9.80
C ASN A 9 -0.56 9.47 -9.61
N LYS A 10 -0.34 10.40 -10.53
CA LYS A 10 0.83 11.26 -10.54
C LYS A 10 0.93 12.09 -9.26
N ASP A 11 -0.18 12.64 -8.82
CA ASP A 11 -0.22 13.45 -7.61
C ASP A 11 0.16 12.61 -6.38
N LEU A 12 -0.40 11.41 -6.30
CA LEU A 12 -0.10 10.49 -5.22
C LEU A 12 1.38 10.09 -5.24
N LEU A 13 1.92 9.87 -6.42
CA LEU A 13 3.33 9.52 -6.56
C LEU A 13 4.24 10.64 -6.07
N GLU A 14 3.91 11.88 -6.38
CA GLU A 14 4.70 13.04 -5.92
C GLU A 14 4.68 13.16 -4.41
N ARG A 15 3.52 12.92 -3.82
CA ARG A 15 3.37 12.93 -2.36
C ARG A 15 4.19 11.82 -1.73
N ALA A 16 4.20 10.65 -2.36
CA ALA A 16 4.99 9.51 -1.88
C ALA A 16 6.48 9.81 -1.96
N LYS A 17 6.92 10.44 -3.04
CA LYS A 17 8.34 10.82 -3.18
C LYS A 17 8.78 11.74 -2.06
N ARG A 18 7.95 12.71 -1.74
CA ARG A 18 8.25 13.67 -0.69
C ARG A 18 8.41 12.98 0.66
N ILE A 19 7.45 12.13 1.00
CA ILE A 19 7.49 11.41 2.27
C ILE A 19 8.67 10.45 2.32
N ALA A 20 8.96 9.79 1.20
CA ALA A 20 10.09 8.87 1.13
C ALA A 20 11.41 9.59 1.43
N GLN A 21 11.58 10.78 0.90
CA GLN A 21 12.77 11.58 1.16
C GLN A 21 12.89 11.97 2.64
N ILE A 22 11.79 12.43 3.21
CA ILE A 22 11.76 12.83 4.61
C ILE A 22 12.08 11.65 5.52
N ALA A 23 11.56 10.47 5.18
CA ALA A 23 11.75 9.27 5.97
C ALA A 23 13.11 8.61 5.76
N GLY A 24 13.88 9.07 4.78
CA GLY A 24 15.23 8.54 4.55
C GLY A 24 15.28 7.31 3.68
N TYR A 25 14.25 7.03 2.91
CA TYR A 25 14.27 5.91 1.97
C TYR A 25 15.19 6.22 0.80
N SER A 26 15.83 5.20 0.27
CA SER A 26 16.76 5.35 -0.85
C SER A 26 16.01 5.60 -2.16
N SER A 27 14.75 5.20 -2.24
CA SER A 27 13.93 5.42 -3.45
C SER A 27 12.46 5.42 -3.08
N VAL A 28 11.63 5.98 -3.96
CA VAL A 28 10.18 5.96 -3.75
C VAL A 28 9.64 4.53 -3.86
N GLU A 29 10.24 3.72 -4.72
CA GLU A 29 9.84 2.33 -4.87
C GLU A 29 9.98 1.57 -3.56
N GLU A 30 11.08 1.78 -2.85
CA GLU A 30 11.30 1.15 -1.57
C GLU A 30 10.25 1.57 -0.55
N PHE A 31 9.90 2.83 -0.54
CA PHE A 31 8.85 3.34 0.33
C PHE A 31 7.50 2.70 -0.01
N ILE A 32 7.19 2.61 -1.29
CA ILE A 32 5.93 2.00 -1.74
C ILE A 32 5.85 0.53 -1.35
N GLU A 33 6.95 -0.21 -1.51
CA GLU A 33 6.98 -1.61 -1.11
C GLU A 33 6.73 -1.76 0.39
N HIS A 34 7.37 -0.94 1.20
CA HIS A 34 7.16 -0.97 2.64
C HIS A 34 5.71 -0.67 3.01
N ALA A 35 5.14 0.34 2.36
CA ALA A 35 3.75 0.72 2.63
C ALA A 35 2.80 -0.41 2.27
N LEU A 36 3.02 -1.04 1.12
CA LEU A 36 2.19 -2.16 0.69
C LEU A 36 2.32 -3.36 1.62
N GLU A 37 3.54 -3.68 2.04
CA GLU A 37 3.74 -4.80 2.96
C GLU A 37 3.01 -4.57 4.28
N ARG A 38 3.06 -3.35 4.77
CA ARG A 38 2.38 -2.99 6.01
C ARG A 38 0.88 -3.13 5.87
N GLU A 39 0.33 -2.63 4.77
CA GLU A 39 -1.10 -2.73 4.53
C GLU A 39 -1.54 -4.17 4.34
N LEU A 40 -0.78 -4.94 3.57
CA LEU A 40 -1.12 -6.33 3.33
C LEU A 40 -1.06 -7.16 4.60
N ALA A 41 -0.09 -6.88 5.46
CA ALA A 41 0.04 -7.61 6.72
C ALA A 41 -1.20 -7.47 7.59
N GLN A 42 -1.88 -6.34 7.54
CA GLN A 42 -3.11 -6.15 8.30
C GLN A 42 -4.21 -7.13 7.90
N PHE A 43 -4.17 -7.58 6.65
CA PHE A 43 -5.23 -8.43 6.11
C PHE A 43 -4.81 -9.90 6.03
N GLU A 44 -3.50 -10.18 6.01
CA GLU A 44 -3.00 -11.52 5.78
C GLU A 44 -2.69 -12.31 7.05
N GLU A 45 -2.82 -11.72 8.21
CA GLU A 45 -2.48 -12.38 9.47
C GLU A 45 -3.51 -13.43 9.87
N GLY A 46 -3.53 -14.53 9.11
CA GLY A 46 -4.42 -15.64 9.38
C GLY A 46 -5.88 -15.38 9.09
N ASP A 47 -6.18 -14.30 8.43
CA ASP A 47 -7.56 -13.95 8.11
C ASP A 47 -8.09 -14.79 6.96
N SER A 48 -9.34 -15.19 7.08
CA SER A 48 -10.04 -15.82 5.97
C SER A 48 -10.47 -14.73 4.98
N GLU A 49 -10.89 -15.17 3.79
CA GLU A 49 -11.36 -14.23 2.78
C GLU A 49 -12.52 -13.38 3.29
N GLU A 50 -13.42 -13.99 4.06
CA GLU A 50 -14.56 -13.27 4.61
C GLU A 50 -14.13 -12.19 5.60
N GLU A 51 -13.16 -12.50 6.43
CA GLU A 51 -12.65 -11.53 7.40
C GLU A 51 -11.96 -10.38 6.70
N ILE A 52 -11.21 -10.67 5.64
CA ILE A 52 -10.57 -9.64 4.85
C ILE A 52 -11.62 -8.71 4.25
N LYS A 53 -12.70 -9.26 3.72
CA LYS A 53 -13.79 -8.46 3.17
C LYS A 53 -14.42 -7.57 4.23
N LYS A 54 -14.63 -8.09 5.42
CA LYS A 54 -15.19 -7.30 6.52
C LYS A 54 -14.28 -6.15 6.89
N LYS A 55 -12.99 -6.38 6.96
CA LYS A 55 -12.03 -5.32 7.26
C LYS A 55 -12.05 -4.24 6.18
N LEU A 56 -12.09 -4.65 4.93
CA LEU A 56 -12.13 -3.70 3.82
C LEU A 56 -13.41 -2.88 3.84
N GLN A 57 -14.54 -3.49 4.17
CA GLN A 57 -15.80 -2.78 4.30
C GLN A 57 -15.73 -1.76 5.44
N GLY A 58 -15.15 -2.17 6.56
CA GLY A 58 -15.00 -1.28 7.71
C GLY A 58 -14.13 -0.08 7.43
N LEU A 59 -13.16 -0.22 6.52
CA LEU A 59 -12.29 0.87 6.13
C LEU A 59 -12.85 1.68 4.94
N GLY A 60 -13.96 1.22 4.36
CA GLY A 60 -14.59 1.93 3.26
C GLY A 60 -13.97 1.63 1.89
N TYR A 61 -13.15 0.59 1.78
CA TYR A 61 -12.53 0.24 0.50
C TYR A 61 -13.48 -0.50 -0.44
N ILE A 62 -14.43 -1.20 0.12
CA ILE A 62 -15.47 -1.88 -0.66
C ILE A 62 -16.83 -1.67 0.00
N SER A 63 -17.89 -1.79 -0.78
CA SER A 63 -19.25 -1.56 -0.28
C SER A 63 -19.93 -2.84 0.17
#